data_d34ce5f6943c7e9fd4a69e9cf085a2d0
#
_entry.id   d34ce5f6943c7e9fd4a69e9cf085a2d0
#
_cell.length_a   1.000
_cell.length_b   1.000
_cell.length_c   1.000
_cell.angle_alpha   90.00
_cell.angle_beta   90.00
_cell.angle_gamma   90.00
#
_symmetry.space_group_name_H-M   'P 1'
#
loop_
_entity.id
_entity.type
_entity.pdbx_description
1 polymer ?
#
loop_
_entity_poly.entity_id
_entity_poly.type
_entity_poly.pdbx_seq_one_letter_code
_entity_poly.pdbx_strand_id
1 'polypeptide(L)'
;YSRCIRGTIIPIAASLIAVVWQLGALALMGFTIDLYSILVPFLIFAIGISHGVQIISGIAIESGKGASKLMALRLAFRGLYVPGMLALLSDGLGFLTLLFIEIGVIQELAIAASVGVAMIIVTNLVLVPLVMSYVGISKSGIAHAENNERAEPKLWRGLSKIASKKVAPFPIAIAI
;
A
#
# COMPACT_ATOMS: atom_id res chain seq x y z
N TYR A 1 -10.10 -11.11 3.06
CA TYR A 1 -9.98 -9.71 3.39
C TYR A 1 -11.12 -8.89 2.77
N SER A 2 -11.22 -8.60 1.53
CA SER A 2 -12.36 -7.85 0.99
C SER A 2 -13.29 -8.79 0.20
N ARG A 3 -14.41 -9.21 0.77
CA ARG A 3 -15.47 -9.91 0.02
C ARG A 3 -16.20 -8.99 -0.98
N CYS A 4 -15.64 -7.82 -1.25
CA CYS A 4 -16.17 -6.85 -2.21
C CYS A 4 -15.29 -6.91 -3.46
N ILE A 5 -15.80 -7.49 -4.54
CA ILE A 5 -15.13 -7.61 -5.84
C ILE A 5 -14.53 -6.25 -6.28
N ARG A 6 -15.26 -5.15 -6.10
CA ARG A 6 -14.78 -3.80 -6.45
C ARG A 6 -13.59 -3.36 -5.62
N GLY A 7 -13.59 -3.65 -4.31
CA GLY A 7 -12.49 -3.33 -3.39
C GLY A 7 -11.22 -4.14 -3.64
N THR A 8 -11.31 -5.24 -4.38
CA THR A 8 -10.16 -6.08 -4.75
C THR A 8 -9.65 -5.74 -6.15
N ILE A 9 -10.54 -5.54 -7.12
CA ILE A 9 -10.15 -5.29 -8.51
C ILE A 9 -9.46 -3.94 -8.66
N ILE A 10 -9.90 -2.89 -7.96
CA ILE A 10 -9.35 -1.53 -8.13
C ILE A 10 -7.87 -1.46 -7.73
N PRO A 11 -7.41 -1.97 -6.55
CA PRO A 11 -5.98 -1.99 -6.24
C PRO A 11 -5.16 -2.82 -7.21
N ILE A 12 -5.67 -3.97 -7.64
CA ILE A 12 -5.00 -4.84 -8.61
C ILE A 12 -4.82 -4.10 -9.95
N ALA A 13 -5.88 -3.49 -10.45
CA ALA A 13 -5.82 -2.74 -11.70
C ALA A 13 -4.86 -1.53 -11.60
N ALA A 14 -4.93 -0.76 -10.51
CA ALA A 14 -4.03 0.37 -10.27
C ALA A 14 -2.56 -0.08 -10.19
N SER A 15 -2.29 -1.21 -9.52
CA SER A 15 -0.93 -1.76 -9.41
C SER A 15 -0.42 -2.29 -10.74
N LEU A 16 -1.28 -2.90 -11.57
CA LEU A 16 -0.92 -3.31 -12.92
C LEU A 16 -0.60 -2.10 -13.80
N ILE A 17 -1.37 -1.03 -13.71
CA ILE A 17 -1.08 0.22 -14.42
C ILE A 17 0.27 0.79 -13.98
N ALA A 18 0.58 0.78 -12.67
CA ALA A 18 1.88 1.23 -12.17
C ALA A 18 3.03 0.40 -12.77
N VAL A 19 2.89 -0.93 -12.84
CA VAL A 19 3.89 -1.82 -13.43
C VAL A 19 4.06 -1.55 -14.93
N VAL A 20 2.97 -1.38 -15.67
CA VAL A 20 3.05 -1.06 -17.11
C VAL A 20 3.74 0.28 -17.33
N TRP A 21 3.43 1.30 -16.55
CA TRP A 21 4.08 2.60 -16.64
C TRP A 21 5.55 2.54 -16.24
N GLN A 22 5.90 1.75 -15.20
CA GLN A 22 7.29 1.49 -14.82
C GLN A 22 8.07 0.85 -15.98
N LEU A 23 7.56 -0.23 -16.57
CA LEU A 23 8.22 -0.91 -17.68
C LEU A 23 8.35 0.02 -18.90
N GLY A 24 7.32 0.81 -19.19
CA GLY A 24 7.38 1.83 -20.25
C GLY A 24 8.45 2.89 -19.98
N ALA A 25 8.54 3.40 -18.74
CA ALA A 25 9.56 4.38 -18.37
C ALA A 25 10.98 3.79 -18.48
N LEU A 26 11.20 2.56 -18.02
CA LEU A 26 12.49 1.87 -18.13
C LEU A 26 12.89 1.64 -19.59
N ALA A 27 11.94 1.25 -20.45
CA ALA A 27 12.19 1.10 -21.88
C ALA A 27 12.60 2.43 -22.55
N LEU A 28 11.94 3.55 -22.18
CA LEU A 28 12.32 4.89 -22.66
C LEU A 28 13.70 5.34 -22.17
N MET A 29 14.12 4.88 -21.01
CA MET A 29 15.46 5.14 -20.47
C MET A 29 16.55 4.23 -21.08
N GLY A 30 16.17 3.28 -21.95
CA GLY A 30 17.09 2.37 -22.61
C GLY A 30 17.52 1.17 -21.74
N PHE A 31 16.82 0.91 -20.64
CA PHE A 31 17.09 -0.26 -19.81
C PHE A 31 16.60 -1.54 -20.50
N THR A 32 17.43 -2.57 -20.46
CA THR A 32 17.06 -3.93 -20.87
C THR A 32 16.55 -4.73 -19.66
N ILE A 33 15.66 -5.68 -19.90
CA ILE A 33 15.14 -6.53 -18.84
C ILE A 33 16.10 -7.70 -18.64
N ASP A 34 16.84 -7.66 -17.55
CA ASP A 34 17.70 -8.73 -17.10
C ASP A 34 16.96 -9.72 -16.17
N LEU A 35 17.60 -10.86 -15.90
CA LEU A 35 17.07 -11.88 -15.00
C LEU A 35 16.77 -11.33 -13.59
N TYR A 36 17.56 -10.38 -13.11
CA TYR A 36 17.37 -9.74 -11.81
C TYR A 36 16.32 -8.62 -11.86
N SER A 37 16.30 -7.83 -12.92
CA SER A 37 15.35 -6.71 -13.07
C SER A 37 13.91 -7.18 -13.24
N ILE A 38 13.66 -8.45 -13.66
CA ILE A 38 12.31 -9.03 -13.76
C ILE A 38 11.62 -9.16 -12.39
N LEU A 39 12.36 -9.18 -11.28
CA LEU A 39 11.79 -9.23 -9.93
C LEU A 39 11.18 -7.89 -9.50
N VAL A 40 11.66 -6.78 -10.07
CA VAL A 40 11.22 -5.44 -9.68
C VAL A 40 9.74 -5.19 -10.00
N PRO A 41 9.20 -5.53 -11.18
CA PRO A 41 7.78 -5.44 -11.46
C PRO A 41 6.88 -6.18 -10.46
N PHE A 42 7.29 -7.37 -10.00
CA PHE A 42 6.56 -8.10 -8.97
C PHE A 42 6.58 -7.39 -7.61
N LEU A 43 7.73 -6.83 -7.23
CA LEU A 43 7.88 -6.05 -6.02
C LEU A 43 6.98 -4.81 -6.06
N ILE A 44 7.00 -4.06 -7.15
CA ILE A 44 6.18 -2.88 -7.36
C ILE A 44 4.68 -3.23 -7.35
N PHE A 45 4.31 -4.34 -7.97
CA PHE A 45 2.94 -4.85 -7.93
C PHE A 45 2.48 -5.15 -6.51
N ALA A 46 3.31 -5.83 -5.71
CA ALA A 46 3.00 -6.18 -4.32
C ALA A 46 2.86 -4.93 -3.43
N ILE A 47 3.79 -3.97 -3.53
CA ILE A 47 3.74 -2.69 -2.82
C ILE A 47 2.47 -1.92 -3.23
N GLY A 48 2.18 -1.85 -4.52
CA GLY A 48 1.02 -1.17 -5.07
C GLY A 48 -0.29 -1.74 -4.53
N ILE A 49 -0.47 -3.07 -4.54
CA ILE A 49 -1.65 -3.72 -3.96
C ILE A 49 -1.79 -3.38 -2.47
N SER A 50 -0.71 -3.48 -1.71
CA SER A 50 -0.71 -3.23 -0.26
C SER A 50 -1.24 -1.83 0.06
N HIS A 51 -0.70 -0.79 -0.60
CA HIS A 51 -1.13 0.59 -0.41
C HIS A 51 -2.55 0.83 -0.94
N GLY A 52 -2.91 0.27 -2.09
CA GLY A 52 -4.27 0.39 -2.64
C GLY A 52 -5.34 -0.23 -1.74
N VAL A 53 -5.08 -1.41 -1.18
CA VAL A 53 -5.98 -2.07 -0.21
C VAL A 53 -6.10 -1.24 1.07
N GLN A 54 -5.02 -0.62 1.55
CA GLN A 54 -5.05 0.24 2.72
C GLN A 54 -5.97 1.46 2.52
N ILE A 55 -5.90 2.12 1.38
CA ILE A 55 -6.78 3.25 1.03
C ILE A 55 -8.25 2.80 1.00
N ILE A 56 -8.54 1.69 0.32
CA ILE A 56 -9.91 1.17 0.21
C ILE A 56 -10.47 0.75 1.57
N SER A 57 -9.65 0.12 2.40
CA SER A 57 -10.04 -0.24 3.78
C SER A 57 -10.36 0.99 4.61
N GLY A 58 -9.57 2.06 4.49
CA GLY A 58 -9.85 3.33 5.16
C GLY A 58 -11.19 3.95 4.72
N ILE A 59 -11.48 3.93 3.40
CA ILE A 59 -12.77 4.44 2.90
C ILE A 59 -13.93 3.56 3.39
N ALA A 60 -13.75 2.23 3.49
CA ALA A 60 -14.78 1.32 3.98
C ALA A 60 -15.11 1.59 5.46
N ILE A 61 -14.09 1.81 6.29
CA ILE A 61 -14.23 2.16 7.71
C ILE A 61 -15.01 3.46 7.88
N GLU A 62 -14.61 4.53 7.19
CA GLU A 62 -15.30 5.82 7.27
C GLU A 62 -16.75 5.76 6.74
N SER A 63 -17.00 4.95 5.71
CA SER A 63 -18.35 4.68 5.21
C SER A 63 -19.21 3.92 6.23
N GLY A 64 -18.61 2.98 6.98
CA GLY A 64 -19.26 2.24 8.06
C GLY A 64 -19.70 3.13 9.23
N LYS A 65 -18.97 4.22 9.49
CA LYS A 65 -19.34 5.25 10.48
C LYS A 65 -20.52 6.13 10.03
N GLY A 66 -21.13 5.85 8.89
CA GLY A 66 -22.28 6.59 8.35
C GLY A 66 -21.92 7.82 7.51
N ALA A 67 -20.63 8.02 7.17
CA ALA A 67 -20.23 9.11 6.31
C ALA A 67 -20.76 8.91 4.87
N SER A 68 -21.18 9.99 4.21
CA SER A 68 -21.51 9.94 2.79
C SER A 68 -20.32 9.54 1.96
N LYS A 69 -20.51 8.97 0.77
CA LYS A 69 -19.47 8.46 -0.13
C LYS A 69 -18.28 9.43 -0.29
N LEU A 70 -18.55 10.71 -0.59
CA LEU A 70 -17.50 11.71 -0.77
C LEU A 70 -16.83 12.12 0.55
N MET A 71 -17.60 12.13 1.64
CA MET A 71 -17.06 12.46 2.96
C MET A 71 -16.15 11.34 3.47
N ALA A 72 -16.56 10.08 3.34
CA ALA A 72 -15.74 8.92 3.66
C ALA A 72 -14.42 8.91 2.88
N LEU A 73 -14.47 9.20 1.57
CA LEU A 73 -13.29 9.32 0.74
C LEU A 73 -12.35 10.43 1.23
N ARG A 74 -12.89 11.63 1.54
CA ARG A 74 -12.10 12.77 2.03
C ARG A 74 -11.45 12.46 3.39
N LEU A 75 -12.18 11.87 4.31
CA LEU A 75 -11.68 11.54 5.65
C LEU A 75 -10.59 10.47 5.57
N ALA A 76 -10.82 9.38 4.83
CA ALA A 76 -9.83 8.34 4.60
C ALA A 76 -8.58 8.89 3.92
N PHE A 77 -8.75 9.70 2.86
CA PHE A 77 -7.62 10.30 2.16
C PHE A 77 -6.79 11.21 3.07
N ARG A 78 -7.43 12.10 3.83
CA ARG A 78 -6.71 12.98 4.78
C ARG A 78 -5.93 12.19 5.83
N GLY A 79 -6.48 11.08 6.33
CA GLY A 79 -5.83 10.23 7.33
C GLY A 79 -4.68 9.39 6.77
N LEU A 80 -4.77 8.96 5.52
CA LEU A 80 -3.83 8.01 4.91
C LEU A 80 -2.82 8.66 3.96
N TYR A 81 -3.09 9.90 3.49
CA TYR A 81 -2.22 10.57 2.51
C TYR A 81 -0.81 10.80 3.06
N VAL A 82 -0.69 11.43 4.22
CA VAL A 82 0.62 11.74 4.79
C VAL A 82 1.41 10.48 5.15
N PRO A 83 0.87 9.52 5.92
CA PRO A 83 1.62 8.30 6.23
C PRO A 83 1.90 7.46 4.99
N GLY A 84 0.98 7.37 4.03
CA GLY A 84 1.18 6.65 2.78
C GLY A 84 2.24 7.28 1.89
N MET A 85 2.25 8.61 1.77
CA MET A 85 3.28 9.33 1.03
C MET A 85 4.66 9.15 1.68
N LEU A 86 4.76 9.29 3.01
CA LEU A 86 6.02 9.12 3.73
C LEU A 86 6.56 7.69 3.60
N ALA A 87 5.70 6.68 3.68
CA ALA A 87 6.09 5.29 3.48
C ALA A 87 6.68 5.06 2.07
N LEU A 88 5.95 5.49 1.03
CA LEU A 88 6.42 5.34 -0.35
C LEU A 88 7.68 6.14 -0.64
N LEU A 89 7.82 7.37 -0.10
CA LEU A 89 9.06 8.14 -0.22
C LEU A 89 10.23 7.44 0.49
N SER A 90 9.98 6.86 1.67
CA SER A 90 11.00 6.08 2.39
C SER A 90 11.44 4.86 1.58
N ASP A 91 10.50 4.14 0.97
CA ASP A 91 10.80 3.00 0.09
C ASP A 91 11.65 3.44 -1.12
N GLY A 92 11.24 4.53 -1.79
CA GLY A 92 11.98 5.08 -2.93
C GLY A 92 13.40 5.51 -2.55
N LEU A 93 13.56 6.22 -1.43
CA LEU A 93 14.87 6.60 -0.90
C LEU A 93 15.69 5.36 -0.52
N GLY A 94 15.06 4.35 0.09
CA GLY A 94 15.70 3.08 0.42
C GLY A 94 16.29 2.41 -0.83
N PHE A 95 15.54 2.35 -1.94
CA PHE A 95 16.06 1.82 -3.20
C PHE A 95 17.19 2.69 -3.77
N LEU A 96 17.09 4.01 -3.68
CA LEU A 96 18.15 4.91 -4.16
C LEU A 96 19.45 4.73 -3.39
N THR A 97 19.44 4.30 -2.13
CA THR A 97 20.67 4.02 -1.39
C THR A 97 21.48 2.87 -1.99
N LEU A 98 20.84 1.96 -2.74
CA LEU A 98 21.54 0.87 -3.42
C LEU A 98 22.46 1.37 -4.55
N LEU A 99 22.30 2.63 -5.02
CA LEU A 99 23.20 3.24 -6.01
C LEU A 99 24.62 3.41 -5.49
N PHE A 100 24.82 3.46 -4.16
CA PHE A 100 26.16 3.53 -3.57
C PHE A 100 26.95 2.20 -3.67
N ILE A 101 26.27 1.11 -4.06
CA ILE A 101 26.92 -0.18 -4.28
C ILE A 101 27.48 -0.18 -5.71
N GLU A 102 28.78 -0.34 -5.85
CA GLU A 102 29.50 -0.33 -7.13
C GLU A 102 29.32 -1.65 -7.91
N ILE A 103 28.10 -2.12 -8.07
CA ILE A 103 27.71 -3.29 -8.85
C ILE A 103 26.62 -2.86 -9.83
N GLY A 104 26.92 -2.86 -11.14
CA GLY A 104 26.05 -2.33 -12.18
C GLY A 104 24.62 -2.88 -12.11
N VAL A 105 24.45 -4.19 -11.94
CA VAL A 105 23.13 -4.84 -11.82
C VAL A 105 22.32 -4.30 -10.62
N ILE A 106 22.99 -4.01 -9.48
CA ILE A 106 22.34 -3.46 -8.29
C ILE A 106 21.91 -2.01 -8.53
N GLN A 107 22.73 -1.24 -9.23
CA GLN A 107 22.41 0.15 -9.59
C GLN A 107 21.23 0.22 -10.55
N GLU A 108 21.17 -0.66 -11.53
CA GLU A 108 20.02 -0.77 -12.45
C GLU A 108 18.74 -1.14 -11.71
N LEU A 109 18.82 -2.11 -10.79
CA LEU A 109 17.72 -2.52 -9.94
C LEU A 109 17.24 -1.36 -9.03
N ALA A 110 18.17 -0.57 -8.47
CA ALA A 110 17.86 0.61 -7.67
C ALA A 110 17.06 1.65 -8.45
N ILE A 111 17.49 1.96 -9.68
CA ILE A 111 16.80 2.90 -10.54
C ILE A 111 15.42 2.36 -10.91
N ALA A 112 15.35 1.09 -11.34
CA ALA A 112 14.11 0.45 -11.73
C ALA A 112 13.08 0.44 -10.60
N ALA A 113 13.50 0.11 -9.37
CA ALA A 113 12.63 0.08 -8.21
C ALA A 113 12.17 1.50 -7.81
N SER A 114 13.07 2.47 -7.83
CA SER A 114 12.72 3.87 -7.50
C SER A 114 11.72 4.47 -8.49
N VAL A 115 11.90 4.21 -9.79
CA VAL A 115 10.92 4.58 -10.83
C VAL A 115 9.58 3.91 -10.57
N GLY A 116 9.59 2.63 -10.23
CA GLY A 116 8.37 1.89 -9.89
C GLY A 116 7.62 2.48 -8.69
N VAL A 117 8.32 2.85 -7.63
CA VAL A 117 7.73 3.52 -6.46
C VAL A 117 7.12 4.86 -6.86
N ALA A 118 7.78 5.65 -7.70
CA ALA A 118 7.23 6.90 -8.23
C ALA A 118 5.91 6.66 -8.99
N MET A 119 5.82 5.59 -9.79
CA MET A 119 4.57 5.21 -10.47
C MET A 119 3.48 4.78 -9.49
N ILE A 120 3.83 4.08 -8.39
CA ILE A 120 2.88 3.73 -7.33
C ILE A 120 2.32 4.99 -6.64
N ILE A 121 3.15 5.99 -6.38
CA ILE A 121 2.70 7.26 -5.81
C ILE A 121 1.57 7.85 -6.66
N VAL A 122 1.78 7.94 -7.97
CA VAL A 122 0.76 8.47 -8.89
C VAL A 122 -0.50 7.59 -8.92
N THR A 123 -0.35 6.27 -9.05
CA THR A 123 -1.50 5.37 -9.19
C THR A 123 -2.28 5.22 -7.90
N ASN A 124 -1.63 5.04 -6.76
CA ASN A 124 -2.33 4.81 -5.49
C ASN A 124 -2.82 6.10 -4.82
N LEU A 125 -2.06 7.19 -4.89
CA LEU A 125 -2.47 8.45 -4.24
C LEU A 125 -3.38 9.32 -5.12
N VAL A 126 -3.38 9.11 -6.43
CA VAL A 126 -4.23 9.89 -7.36
C VAL A 126 -5.28 9.01 -8.01
N LEU A 127 -4.87 7.93 -8.71
CA LEU A 127 -5.80 7.13 -9.51
C LEU A 127 -6.80 6.35 -8.64
N VAL A 128 -6.36 5.70 -7.56
CA VAL A 128 -7.26 4.92 -6.68
C VAL A 128 -8.34 5.80 -6.04
N PRO A 129 -8.05 6.94 -5.39
CA PRO A 129 -9.08 7.83 -4.86
C PRO A 129 -10.00 8.38 -5.93
N LEU A 130 -9.45 8.73 -7.12
CA LEU A 130 -10.23 9.23 -8.23
C LEU A 130 -11.26 8.18 -8.70
N VAL A 131 -10.84 6.95 -8.96
CA VAL A 131 -11.73 5.85 -9.35
C VAL A 131 -12.77 5.57 -8.27
N MET A 132 -12.36 5.57 -6.99
CA MET A 132 -13.27 5.36 -5.87
C MET A 132 -14.31 6.47 -5.71
N SER A 133 -14.02 7.69 -6.15
CA SER A 133 -14.99 8.78 -6.16
C SER A 133 -16.18 8.49 -7.08
N TYR A 134 -15.97 7.78 -8.19
CA TYR A 134 -17.01 7.36 -9.12
C TYR A 134 -17.69 6.05 -8.71
N VAL A 135 -16.91 5.03 -8.41
CA VAL A 135 -17.41 3.66 -8.17
C VAL A 135 -18.05 3.51 -6.78
N GLY A 136 -17.41 4.06 -5.74
CA GLY A 136 -17.82 3.89 -4.33
C GLY A 136 -17.62 2.47 -3.81
N ILE A 137 -17.88 2.28 -2.51
CA ILE A 137 -17.80 0.97 -1.86
C ILE A 137 -19.20 0.33 -1.86
N SER A 138 -19.26 -0.99 -2.08
CA SER A 138 -20.53 -1.72 -2.01
C SER A 138 -20.98 -1.90 -0.55
N LYS A 139 -22.31 -2.03 -0.34
CA LYS A 139 -22.89 -2.29 0.99
C LYS A 139 -22.27 -3.51 1.70
N SER A 140 -21.89 -4.54 0.94
CA SER A 140 -21.20 -5.72 1.48
C SER A 140 -19.79 -5.40 2.01
N GLY A 141 -19.05 -4.49 1.37
CA GLY A 141 -17.73 -4.04 1.84
C GLY A 141 -17.81 -3.23 3.13
N ILE A 142 -18.85 -2.39 3.26
CA ILE A 142 -19.10 -1.60 4.48
C ILE A 142 -19.45 -2.51 5.64
N ALA A 143 -20.41 -3.43 5.47
CA ALA A 143 -20.80 -4.38 6.52
C ALA A 143 -19.64 -5.26 7.00
N HIS A 144 -18.72 -5.60 6.10
CA HIS A 144 -17.54 -6.39 6.47
C HIS A 144 -16.51 -5.57 7.26
N ALA A 145 -16.32 -4.30 6.92
CA ALA A 145 -15.47 -3.38 7.67
C ALA A 145 -16.00 -3.16 9.10
N GLU A 146 -17.31 -2.95 9.27
CA GLU A 146 -17.96 -2.82 10.58
C GLU A 146 -17.82 -4.10 11.43
N ASN A 147 -18.03 -5.27 10.83
CA ASN A 147 -17.88 -6.53 11.54
C ASN A 147 -16.45 -6.78 11.99
N ASN A 148 -15.45 -6.38 11.22
CA ASN A 148 -14.05 -6.50 11.59
C ASN A 148 -13.65 -5.52 12.71
N GLU A 149 -14.20 -4.32 12.75
CA GLU A 149 -13.98 -3.38 13.87
C GLU A 149 -14.64 -3.87 15.17
N ARG A 150 -15.84 -4.47 15.08
CA ARG A 150 -16.57 -5.00 16.25
C ARG A 150 -16.01 -6.33 16.76
N ALA A 151 -15.49 -7.15 15.89
CA ALA A 151 -14.82 -8.39 16.21
C ALA A 151 -13.37 -8.09 16.62
N GLU A 152 -13.14 -7.64 17.87
CA GLU A 152 -11.79 -7.75 18.44
C GLU A 152 -11.42 -9.24 18.49
N PRO A 153 -10.53 -9.75 17.63
CA PRO A 153 -10.11 -11.14 17.71
C PRO A 153 -9.51 -11.36 19.10
N LYS A 154 -9.83 -12.49 19.72
CA LYS A 154 -9.24 -12.89 21.03
C LYS A 154 -7.72 -12.77 21.04
N LEU A 155 -7.10 -12.87 19.87
CA LEU A 155 -5.68 -12.70 19.62
C LEU A 155 -5.20 -11.27 19.94
N TRP A 156 -5.95 -10.22 19.56
CA TRP A 156 -5.60 -8.82 19.86
C TRP A 156 -5.72 -8.51 21.35
N ARG A 157 -6.70 -9.10 22.04
CA ARG A 157 -6.78 -8.99 23.51
C ARG A 157 -5.59 -9.69 24.20
N GLY A 158 -5.08 -10.78 23.63
CA GLY A 158 -3.86 -11.43 24.11
C GLY A 158 -2.63 -10.55 23.89
N LEU A 159 -2.47 -10.01 22.67
CA LEU A 159 -1.36 -9.13 22.31
C LEU A 159 -1.40 -7.80 23.08
N SER A 160 -2.58 -7.20 23.30
CA SER A 160 -2.70 -5.99 24.10
C SER A 160 -2.31 -6.18 25.58
N LYS A 161 -2.46 -7.40 26.13
CA LYS A 161 -1.94 -7.73 27.45
C LYS A 161 -0.41 -7.76 27.49
N ILE A 162 0.25 -8.20 26.41
CA ILE A 162 1.72 -8.19 26.28
C ILE A 162 2.24 -6.75 26.23
N ALA A 163 1.50 -5.83 25.57
CA ALA A 163 1.82 -4.41 25.51
C ALA A 163 1.46 -3.64 26.79
N SER A 164 0.88 -4.28 27.81
CA SER A 164 0.57 -3.63 29.09
C SER A 164 1.86 -3.26 29.84
N LYS A 165 1.84 -2.10 30.57
CA LYS A 165 3.01 -1.59 31.32
C LYS A 165 3.65 -2.63 32.26
N LYS A 166 2.89 -3.65 32.72
CA LYS A 166 3.39 -4.70 33.61
C LYS A 166 4.14 -5.83 32.89
N VAL A 167 3.81 -6.08 31.62
CA VAL A 167 4.35 -7.22 30.83
C VAL A 167 5.35 -6.74 29.76
N ALA A 168 5.24 -5.48 29.30
CA ALA A 168 6.09 -4.91 28.27
C ALA A 168 7.62 -5.03 28.52
N PRO A 169 8.14 -4.92 29.75
CA PRO A 169 9.59 -5.07 29.98
C PRO A 169 10.11 -6.48 29.65
N PHE A 170 9.27 -7.52 29.72
CA PHE A 170 9.70 -8.89 29.47
C PHE A 170 10.03 -9.18 28.00
N PRO A 171 9.16 -8.89 27.00
CA PRO A 171 9.51 -9.05 25.60
C PRO A 171 10.63 -8.10 25.14
N ILE A 172 10.75 -6.90 25.72
CA ILE A 172 11.85 -5.98 25.44
C ILE A 172 13.17 -6.55 25.89
N ALA A 173 13.23 -7.17 27.08
CA ALA A 173 14.43 -7.80 27.59
C ALA A 173 14.88 -9.05 26.78
N ILE A 174 13.96 -9.71 26.06
CA ILE A 174 14.26 -10.84 25.17
C ILE A 174 14.75 -10.36 23.80
N ALA A 175 14.38 -9.14 23.38
CA ALA A 175 14.73 -8.58 22.08
C ALA A 175 16.08 -7.84 22.07
N ILE A 176 16.70 -7.64 23.23
CA ILE A 176 18.06 -7.07 23.41
C ILE A 176 19.05 -8.19 23.66
#